data_fa5ada1f07bbd32842a273ab5c667e8a
#
_entry.id   fa5ada1f07bbd32842a273ab5c667e8a
#
_cell.length_a   1.000
_cell.length_b   1.000
_cell.length_c   1.000
_cell.angle_alpha   90.00
_cell.angle_beta   90.00
_cell.angle_gamma   90.00
#
_symmetry.space_group_name_H-M   'P 1'
#
loop_
_entity.id
_entity.type
_entity.pdbx_description
1 polymer ?
#
loop_
_entity_poly.entity_id
_entity_poly.type
_entity_poly.pdbx_seq_one_letter_code
_entity_poly.pdbx_strand_id
1 'polypeptide(L)'
;MRKIRAGVIGAGSWATVAHLPTLKKRDEVELVAICRKGDHLLSKLKEEFDVSIASEDYLDVVNQELDVIIVASPPNLHHEHASAALRSGAHVLCEKPMTISSVQSWDLVQIANQVDRELLIGFSWNYMPIVQQAYEQLQRKGIGELEQMSIQMSTQTRELLANLGPYPGASTEQIPEQNTWTNPVNSGGGYGQAQLSHALGLAFRLQPQRVSEAFAFMSSPLNAPVELHDAISYKFSNGAIGTLSGGSSHMGAWQNKDELQVRAIGDQGQFLIDLHRECVYFWYVDGTEINLKLAPSAGAVDNFAAANALVDVALGNLQANRAPGELGALTVEALELAYQSATLGKIAVAQEK
;
A
#
# COMPACT_ATOMS: atom_id res chain seq x y z
N MET A 1 -7.81 15.46 27.63
CA MET A 1 -8.56 15.25 26.37
C MET A 1 -9.07 13.82 26.34
N ARG A 2 -10.21 13.55 25.66
CA ARG A 2 -10.65 12.16 25.40
C ARG A 2 -9.59 11.46 24.56
N LYS A 3 -9.25 10.22 24.89
CA LYS A 3 -8.35 9.41 24.06
C LYS A 3 -9.04 8.96 22.77
N ILE A 4 -8.25 8.81 21.72
CA ILE A 4 -8.66 8.17 20.45
C ILE A 4 -8.81 6.66 20.72
N ARG A 5 -9.99 6.13 20.52
CA ARG A 5 -10.31 4.71 20.72
C ARG A 5 -9.96 3.95 19.45
N ALA A 6 -9.04 3.01 19.55
CA ALA A 6 -8.50 2.29 18.40
C ALA A 6 -8.83 0.79 18.45
N GLY A 7 -9.05 0.21 17.26
CA GLY A 7 -9.18 -1.24 17.07
C GLY A 7 -8.35 -1.76 15.91
N VAL A 8 -8.04 -3.06 15.94
CA VAL A 8 -7.31 -3.72 14.86
C VAL A 8 -8.04 -5.02 14.46
N ILE A 9 -8.40 -5.13 13.19
CA ILE A 9 -8.96 -6.33 12.58
C ILE A 9 -7.87 -7.01 11.76
N GLY A 10 -7.52 -8.24 12.11
CA GLY A 10 -6.41 -8.97 11.52
C GLY A 10 -5.09 -8.70 12.25
N ALA A 11 -5.04 -8.92 13.57
CA ALA A 11 -3.83 -8.80 14.39
C ALA A 11 -2.82 -9.93 14.06
N GLY A 12 -2.43 -10.05 12.78
CA GLY A 12 -1.44 -10.96 12.23
C GLY A 12 0.00 -10.46 12.38
N SER A 13 0.93 -11.10 11.67
CA SER A 13 2.38 -10.79 11.75
C SER A 13 2.68 -9.32 11.51
N TRP A 14 2.13 -8.71 10.46
CA TRP A 14 2.38 -7.30 10.15
C TRP A 14 1.79 -6.35 11.20
N ALA A 15 0.54 -6.59 11.62
CA ALA A 15 -0.09 -5.76 12.64
C ALA A 15 0.67 -5.83 13.98
N THR A 16 1.21 -7.00 14.33
CA THR A 16 1.96 -7.21 15.57
C THR A 16 3.29 -6.46 15.58
N VAL A 17 3.98 -6.35 14.45
CA VAL A 17 5.29 -5.68 14.41
C VAL A 17 5.22 -4.19 14.06
N ALA A 18 4.15 -3.75 13.40
CA ALA A 18 4.01 -2.36 12.94
C ALA A 18 2.85 -1.63 13.64
N HIS A 19 1.62 -2.10 13.48
CA HIS A 19 0.44 -1.32 13.88
C HIS A 19 0.19 -1.28 15.38
N LEU A 20 0.18 -2.42 16.04
CA LEU A 20 -0.06 -2.50 17.49
C LEU A 20 1.01 -1.74 18.30
N PRO A 21 2.32 -1.89 18.03
CA PRO A 21 3.34 -1.09 18.70
C PRO A 21 3.22 0.41 18.45
N THR A 22 2.79 0.81 17.24
CA THR A 22 2.56 2.22 16.91
C THR A 22 1.43 2.81 17.75
N LEU A 23 0.27 2.14 17.74
CA LEU A 23 -0.88 2.58 18.54
C LEU A 23 -0.57 2.63 20.05
N LYS A 24 0.15 1.63 20.56
CA LYS A 24 0.55 1.55 21.97
C LYS A 24 1.50 2.68 22.40
N LYS A 25 2.33 3.19 21.50
CA LYS A 25 3.30 4.29 21.78
C LYS A 25 2.67 5.67 21.78
N ARG A 26 1.45 5.81 21.24
CA ARG A 26 0.76 7.11 21.18
C ARG A 26 -0.02 7.35 22.48
N ASP A 27 0.40 8.35 23.25
CA ASP A 27 -0.25 8.72 24.52
C ASP A 27 -1.72 9.10 24.36
N GLU A 28 -2.09 9.60 23.17
CA GLU A 28 -3.45 10.00 22.81
C GLU A 28 -4.37 8.80 22.51
N VAL A 29 -3.82 7.59 22.35
CA VAL A 29 -4.55 6.40 21.92
C VAL A 29 -4.90 5.50 23.11
N GLU A 30 -6.10 4.93 23.07
CA GLU A 30 -6.55 3.77 23.84
C GLU A 30 -6.79 2.61 22.88
N LEU A 31 -5.96 1.57 22.93
CA LEU A 31 -6.16 0.36 22.15
C LEU A 31 -7.22 -0.52 22.82
N VAL A 32 -8.44 -0.51 22.27
CA VAL A 32 -9.64 -1.10 22.90
C VAL A 32 -9.84 -2.54 22.50
N ALA A 33 -9.73 -2.84 21.19
CA ALA A 33 -10.16 -4.11 20.66
C ALA A 33 -9.21 -4.64 19.57
N ILE A 34 -8.98 -5.94 19.55
CA ILE A 34 -8.27 -6.65 18.47
C ILE A 34 -9.06 -7.87 18.01
N CYS A 35 -8.96 -8.18 16.71
CA CYS A 35 -9.49 -9.41 16.13
C CYS A 35 -8.38 -10.21 15.45
N ARG A 36 -8.31 -11.50 15.72
CA ARG A 36 -7.40 -12.46 15.10
C ARG A 36 -7.95 -13.87 15.20
N LYS A 37 -7.78 -14.68 14.18
CA LYS A 37 -8.02 -16.14 14.28
C LYS A 37 -6.89 -16.81 15.07
N GLY A 38 -7.23 -17.80 15.88
CA GLY A 38 -6.30 -18.58 16.70
C GLY A 38 -6.17 -18.09 18.14
N ASP A 39 -6.86 -18.74 19.05
CA ASP A 39 -7.06 -18.38 20.46
C ASP A 39 -5.76 -18.13 21.24
N HIS A 40 -4.75 -19.02 21.12
CA HIS A 40 -3.50 -18.90 21.88
C HIS A 40 -2.73 -17.59 21.59
N LEU A 41 -2.59 -17.23 20.31
CA LEU A 41 -1.89 -15.99 19.94
C LEU A 41 -2.73 -14.76 20.26
N LEU A 42 -4.04 -14.86 20.18
CA LEU A 42 -4.98 -13.81 20.54
C LEU A 42 -4.86 -13.47 22.04
N SER A 43 -4.82 -14.47 22.90
CA SER A 43 -4.65 -14.30 24.35
C SER A 43 -3.31 -13.63 24.69
N LYS A 44 -2.22 -14.07 24.05
CA LYS A 44 -0.89 -13.44 24.19
C LYS A 44 -0.93 -11.96 23.82
N LEU A 45 -1.51 -11.61 22.66
CA LEU A 45 -1.59 -10.21 22.20
C LEU A 45 -2.48 -9.37 23.11
N LYS A 46 -3.55 -9.93 23.66
CA LYS A 46 -4.40 -9.25 24.63
C LYS A 46 -3.62 -8.78 25.85
N GLU A 47 -2.78 -9.64 26.42
CA GLU A 47 -1.94 -9.34 27.57
C GLU A 47 -0.81 -8.35 27.20
N GLU A 48 -0.09 -8.61 26.09
CA GLU A 48 1.06 -7.82 25.66
C GLU A 48 0.69 -6.35 25.39
N PHE A 49 -0.45 -6.15 24.72
CA PHE A 49 -0.90 -4.80 24.33
C PHE A 49 -1.92 -4.18 25.30
N ASP A 50 -2.29 -4.88 26.37
CA ASP A 50 -3.27 -4.43 27.38
C ASP A 50 -4.61 -4.05 26.73
N VAL A 51 -5.15 -4.96 25.93
CA VAL A 51 -6.37 -4.75 25.15
C VAL A 51 -7.58 -5.27 25.92
N SER A 52 -8.62 -4.47 26.03
CA SER A 52 -9.85 -4.86 26.75
C SER A 52 -10.58 -6.01 26.07
N ILE A 53 -10.70 -5.97 24.73
CA ILE A 53 -11.46 -6.93 23.94
C ILE A 53 -10.53 -7.60 22.93
N ALA A 54 -10.48 -8.92 22.97
CA ALA A 54 -9.80 -9.76 22.01
C ALA A 54 -10.75 -10.85 21.54
N SER A 55 -11.02 -10.93 20.24
CA SER A 55 -12.03 -11.82 19.64
C SER A 55 -11.54 -12.43 18.33
N GLU A 56 -12.09 -13.57 17.96
CA GLU A 56 -11.95 -14.14 16.62
C GLU A 56 -12.98 -13.60 15.61
N ASP A 57 -13.99 -12.86 16.10
CA ASP A 57 -15.00 -12.21 15.28
C ASP A 57 -14.72 -10.71 15.15
N TYR A 58 -14.57 -10.23 13.92
CA TYR A 58 -14.33 -8.80 13.65
C TYR A 58 -15.51 -7.90 14.06
N LEU A 59 -16.73 -8.46 14.12
CA LEU A 59 -17.92 -7.72 14.56
C LEU A 59 -17.79 -7.27 16.01
N ASP A 60 -17.08 -8.03 16.86
CA ASP A 60 -16.82 -7.61 18.22
C ASP A 60 -15.91 -6.37 18.29
N VAL A 61 -15.08 -6.13 17.28
CA VAL A 61 -14.25 -4.92 17.18
C VAL A 61 -15.09 -3.74 16.69
N VAL A 62 -15.84 -3.88 15.60
CA VAL A 62 -16.59 -2.75 15.01
C VAL A 62 -17.73 -2.25 15.92
N ASN A 63 -18.20 -3.08 16.84
CA ASN A 63 -19.26 -2.72 17.79
C ASN A 63 -18.76 -1.93 19.03
N GLN A 64 -17.48 -1.50 19.07
CA GLN A 64 -16.88 -0.84 20.25
C GLN A 64 -16.90 0.69 20.24
N GLU A 65 -17.61 1.33 19.31
CA GLU A 65 -17.59 2.80 19.16
C GLU A 65 -16.16 3.36 19.06
N LEU A 66 -15.42 2.92 18.05
CA LEU A 66 -14.02 3.27 17.83
C LEU A 66 -13.89 4.52 16.95
N ASP A 67 -12.89 5.33 17.22
CA ASP A 67 -12.55 6.50 16.40
C ASP A 67 -11.72 6.07 15.17
N VAL A 68 -10.88 5.02 15.33
CA VAL A 68 -10.03 4.48 14.28
C VAL A 68 -10.01 2.96 14.28
N ILE A 69 -9.99 2.36 13.10
CA ILE A 69 -9.82 0.91 12.92
C ILE A 69 -8.76 0.64 11.86
N ILE A 70 -7.79 -0.22 12.18
CA ILE A 70 -6.84 -0.76 11.20
C ILE A 70 -7.32 -2.11 10.74
N VAL A 71 -7.42 -2.30 9.42
CA VAL A 71 -7.76 -3.57 8.77
C VAL A 71 -6.50 -4.14 8.14
N ALA A 72 -5.98 -5.21 8.72
CA ALA A 72 -4.77 -5.92 8.32
C ALA A 72 -4.99 -7.45 8.22
N SER A 73 -6.21 -7.84 7.91
CA SER A 73 -6.62 -9.21 7.58
C SER A 73 -6.05 -9.64 6.21
N PRO A 74 -6.23 -10.89 5.77
CA PRO A 74 -5.91 -11.27 4.39
C PRO A 74 -6.65 -10.40 3.35
N PRO A 75 -6.02 -10.07 2.20
CA PRO A 75 -6.57 -9.13 1.21
C PRO A 75 -7.98 -9.42 0.71
N ASN A 76 -8.34 -10.70 0.57
CA ASN A 76 -9.68 -11.11 0.16
C ASN A 76 -10.80 -10.77 1.17
N LEU A 77 -10.43 -10.44 2.41
CA LEU A 77 -11.36 -10.04 3.48
C LEU A 77 -11.38 -8.51 3.70
N HIS A 78 -10.48 -7.76 3.07
CA HIS A 78 -10.35 -6.32 3.29
C HIS A 78 -11.64 -5.56 3.00
N HIS A 79 -12.34 -5.90 1.90
CA HIS A 79 -13.60 -5.23 1.54
C HIS A 79 -14.67 -5.38 2.63
N GLU A 80 -14.91 -6.60 3.10
CA GLU A 80 -15.90 -6.88 4.15
C GLU A 80 -15.55 -6.14 5.44
N HIS A 81 -14.32 -6.30 5.91
CA HIS A 81 -13.87 -5.73 7.17
C HIS A 81 -13.77 -4.19 7.15
N ALA A 82 -13.24 -3.61 6.07
CA ALA A 82 -13.14 -2.17 5.93
C ALA A 82 -14.52 -1.50 5.74
N SER A 83 -15.45 -2.14 5.00
CA SER A 83 -16.83 -1.67 4.87
C SER A 83 -17.53 -1.62 6.23
N ALA A 84 -17.40 -2.67 7.04
CA ALA A 84 -17.98 -2.71 8.38
C ALA A 84 -17.37 -1.64 9.29
N ALA A 85 -16.03 -1.49 9.25
CA ALA A 85 -15.31 -0.49 10.03
C ALA A 85 -15.70 0.95 9.66
N LEU A 86 -15.80 1.29 8.37
CA LEU A 86 -16.27 2.60 7.90
C LEU A 86 -17.70 2.88 8.34
N ARG A 87 -18.61 1.91 8.17
CA ARG A 87 -20.04 2.03 8.54
C ARG A 87 -20.25 2.13 10.04
N SER A 88 -19.30 1.66 10.88
CA SER A 88 -19.33 1.89 12.33
C SER A 88 -19.00 3.33 12.73
N GLY A 89 -18.54 4.16 11.78
CA GLY A 89 -18.18 5.57 11.98
C GLY A 89 -16.71 5.81 12.31
N ALA A 90 -15.84 4.80 12.17
CA ALA A 90 -14.40 4.95 12.36
C ALA A 90 -13.70 5.46 11.10
N HIS A 91 -12.61 6.22 11.26
CA HIS A 91 -11.61 6.37 10.20
C HIS A 91 -10.85 5.05 10.04
N VAL A 92 -10.52 4.66 8.81
CA VAL A 92 -9.97 3.33 8.53
C VAL A 92 -8.61 3.41 7.84
N LEU A 93 -7.64 2.65 8.35
CA LEU A 93 -6.44 2.26 7.61
C LEU A 93 -6.65 0.83 7.12
N CYS A 94 -6.75 0.64 5.81
CA CYS A 94 -6.79 -0.67 5.17
C CYS A 94 -5.40 -1.03 4.63
N GLU A 95 -4.89 -2.20 4.99
CA GLU A 95 -3.62 -2.69 4.44
C GLU A 95 -3.70 -2.92 2.93
N LYS A 96 -2.53 -2.93 2.33
CA LYS A 96 -2.38 -3.18 0.89
C LYS A 96 -2.22 -4.69 0.59
N PRO A 97 -2.66 -5.12 -0.61
CA PRO A 97 -3.49 -4.39 -1.54
C PRO A 97 -4.84 -4.06 -0.92
N MET A 98 -5.42 -2.90 -1.29
CA MET A 98 -6.68 -2.43 -0.70
C MET A 98 -7.80 -3.47 -0.77
N THR A 99 -7.94 -4.13 -1.90
CA THR A 99 -8.79 -5.32 -2.14
C THR A 99 -8.18 -6.15 -3.26
N ILE A 100 -8.79 -7.27 -3.61
CA ILE A 100 -8.43 -8.10 -4.77
C ILE A 100 -9.29 -7.81 -6.02
N SER A 101 -10.17 -6.82 -5.96
CA SER A 101 -11.08 -6.42 -7.04
C SER A 101 -11.26 -4.91 -7.09
N SER A 102 -11.17 -4.32 -8.28
CA SER A 102 -11.37 -2.89 -8.49
C SER A 102 -12.78 -2.44 -8.13
N VAL A 103 -13.80 -3.27 -8.38
CA VAL A 103 -15.19 -2.99 -7.99
C VAL A 103 -15.31 -2.83 -6.47
N GLN A 104 -14.70 -3.73 -5.71
CA GLN A 104 -14.67 -3.65 -4.25
C GLN A 104 -13.89 -2.43 -3.75
N SER A 105 -12.77 -2.08 -4.41
CA SER A 105 -11.98 -0.90 -4.02
C SER A 105 -12.78 0.39 -4.21
N TRP A 106 -13.44 0.56 -5.34
CA TRP A 106 -14.28 1.74 -5.58
C TRP A 106 -15.52 1.80 -4.68
N ASP A 107 -16.09 0.65 -4.31
CA ASP A 107 -17.19 0.60 -3.32
C ASP A 107 -16.71 1.10 -1.95
N LEU A 108 -15.51 0.71 -1.49
CA LEU A 108 -14.94 1.24 -0.24
C LEU A 108 -14.73 2.76 -0.28
N VAL A 109 -14.28 3.31 -1.41
CA VAL A 109 -14.19 4.78 -1.59
C VAL A 109 -15.56 5.43 -1.47
N GLN A 110 -16.57 4.86 -2.11
CA GLN A 110 -17.94 5.38 -2.02
C GLN A 110 -18.49 5.31 -0.59
N ILE A 111 -18.27 4.20 0.12
CA ILE A 111 -18.67 4.06 1.53
C ILE A 111 -18.01 5.12 2.39
N ALA A 112 -16.69 5.30 2.27
CA ALA A 112 -15.94 6.30 3.04
C ALA A 112 -16.53 7.70 2.85
N ASN A 113 -16.82 8.09 1.60
CA ASN A 113 -17.43 9.37 1.26
C ASN A 113 -18.87 9.49 1.82
N GLN A 114 -19.66 8.41 1.76
CA GLN A 114 -21.04 8.42 2.28
C GLN A 114 -21.13 8.61 3.80
N VAL A 115 -20.16 8.06 4.54
CA VAL A 115 -20.13 8.14 6.01
C VAL A 115 -19.27 9.29 6.53
N ASP A 116 -18.65 10.07 5.64
CA ASP A 116 -17.73 11.18 5.97
C ASP A 116 -16.58 10.72 6.87
N ARG A 117 -15.88 9.69 6.42
CA ARG A 117 -14.70 9.14 7.10
C ARG A 117 -13.54 8.96 6.15
N GLU A 118 -12.35 9.19 6.67
CA GLU A 118 -11.11 8.98 5.93
C GLU A 118 -10.83 7.49 5.80
N LEU A 119 -10.47 7.08 4.57
CA LEU A 119 -9.94 5.78 4.24
C LEU A 119 -8.47 5.95 3.79
N LEU A 120 -7.57 5.45 4.60
CA LEU A 120 -6.13 5.40 4.33
C LEU A 120 -5.76 4.00 3.84
N ILE A 121 -4.80 3.92 2.93
CA ILE A 121 -4.23 2.65 2.48
C ILE A 121 -2.82 2.47 3.04
N GLY A 122 -2.43 1.24 3.37
CA GLY A 122 -1.15 0.88 3.96
C GLY A 122 0.07 1.10 3.04
N PHE A 123 0.06 2.17 2.24
CA PHE A 123 1.18 2.57 1.38
C PHE A 123 2.21 3.37 2.20
N SER A 124 2.94 2.69 3.10
CA SER A 124 3.95 3.31 3.97
C SER A 124 4.99 4.12 3.19
N TRP A 125 5.30 3.75 1.94
CA TRP A 125 6.27 4.44 1.09
C TRP A 125 5.84 5.87 0.72
N ASN A 126 4.55 6.17 0.70
CA ASN A 126 4.04 7.51 0.44
C ASN A 126 4.38 8.51 1.55
N TYR A 127 4.81 8.02 2.71
CA TYR A 127 5.18 8.83 3.87
C TYR A 127 6.67 9.14 3.96
N MET A 128 7.51 8.54 3.11
CA MET A 128 8.96 8.80 3.09
C MET A 128 9.25 10.29 2.83
N PRO A 129 10.27 10.88 3.51
CA PRO A 129 10.64 12.27 3.29
C PRO A 129 10.97 12.61 1.83
N ILE A 130 11.63 11.71 1.10
CA ILE A 130 11.93 11.87 -0.33
C ILE A 130 10.67 12.03 -1.18
N VAL A 131 9.64 11.22 -0.91
CA VAL A 131 8.36 11.26 -1.64
C VAL A 131 7.59 12.54 -1.30
N GLN A 132 7.61 12.94 -0.04
CA GLN A 132 6.96 14.17 0.39
C GLN A 132 7.59 15.40 -0.26
N GLN A 133 8.92 15.49 -0.28
CA GLN A 133 9.61 16.62 -0.93
C GLN A 133 9.38 16.65 -2.44
N ALA A 134 9.36 15.48 -3.11
CA ALA A 134 9.03 15.39 -4.53
C ALA A 134 7.58 15.85 -4.79
N TYR A 135 6.63 15.41 -3.97
CA TYR A 135 5.23 15.84 -4.04
C TYR A 135 5.07 17.35 -3.85
N GLU A 136 5.71 17.92 -2.83
CA GLU A 136 5.69 19.38 -2.59
C GLU A 136 6.27 20.17 -3.77
N GLN A 137 7.34 19.67 -4.40
CA GLN A 137 7.89 20.30 -5.59
C GLN A 137 6.92 20.26 -6.77
N LEU A 138 6.22 19.13 -6.97
CA LEU A 138 5.18 18.98 -7.99
C LEU A 138 3.99 19.92 -7.73
N GLN A 139 3.62 20.16 -6.47
CA GLN A 139 2.57 21.14 -6.13
C GLN A 139 3.00 22.60 -6.40
N ARG A 140 4.30 22.91 -6.26
CA ARG A 140 4.85 24.25 -6.56
C ARG A 140 4.99 24.49 -8.07
N LYS A 141 5.50 23.50 -8.78
CA LYS A 141 5.70 23.54 -10.22
C LYS A 141 5.59 22.12 -10.77
N GLY A 142 4.44 21.81 -11.33
CA GLY A 142 4.15 20.53 -11.97
C GLY A 142 4.90 20.32 -13.27
N ILE A 143 4.83 19.11 -13.80
CA ILE A 143 5.40 18.76 -15.13
C ILE A 143 4.40 18.94 -16.27
N GLY A 144 3.22 19.48 -15.98
CA GLY A 144 2.13 19.60 -16.95
C GLY A 144 1.36 18.31 -17.13
N GLU A 145 0.75 18.12 -18.31
CA GLU A 145 -0.01 16.92 -18.64
C GLU A 145 0.93 15.75 -18.91
N LEU A 146 0.66 14.61 -18.27
CA LEU A 146 1.49 13.41 -18.40
C LEU A 146 1.46 12.88 -19.84
N GLU A 147 2.63 12.58 -20.39
CA GLU A 147 2.83 11.91 -21.67
C GLU A 147 3.41 10.50 -21.53
N GLN A 148 4.30 10.29 -20.54
CA GLN A 148 4.94 9.00 -20.31
C GLN A 148 5.31 8.82 -18.84
N MET A 149 5.14 7.56 -18.31
CA MET A 149 5.60 7.17 -16.97
C MET A 149 6.32 5.82 -17.03
N SER A 150 7.50 5.74 -16.41
CA SER A 150 8.24 4.49 -16.21
C SER A 150 8.42 4.24 -14.72
N ILE A 151 8.07 3.02 -14.28
CA ILE A 151 8.17 2.58 -12.90
C ILE A 151 8.97 1.27 -12.90
N GLN A 152 10.02 1.20 -12.08
CA GLN A 152 10.82 0.01 -11.90
C GLN A 152 11.05 -0.27 -10.42
N MET A 153 10.87 -1.53 -9.99
CA MET A 153 10.99 -1.94 -8.61
C MET A 153 11.66 -3.30 -8.46
N SER A 154 12.49 -3.46 -7.44
CA SER A 154 13.04 -4.75 -7.03
C SER A 154 13.09 -4.85 -5.50
N THR A 155 12.55 -5.94 -4.95
CA THR A 155 12.51 -6.19 -3.51
C THR A 155 12.80 -7.64 -3.18
N GLN A 156 13.23 -7.91 -1.94
CA GLN A 156 13.64 -9.24 -1.48
C GLN A 156 12.45 -10.05 -0.96
N THR A 157 11.59 -10.50 -1.86
CA THR A 157 10.41 -11.31 -1.52
C THR A 157 10.44 -12.72 -2.10
N ARG A 158 11.57 -13.09 -2.74
CA ARG A 158 11.70 -14.31 -3.53
C ARG A 158 11.41 -15.58 -2.73
N GLU A 159 12.02 -15.71 -1.57
CA GLU A 159 11.86 -16.88 -0.71
C GLU A 159 10.43 -16.99 -0.18
N LEU A 160 9.86 -15.87 0.25
CA LEU A 160 8.48 -15.83 0.74
C LEU A 160 7.46 -16.22 -0.35
N LEU A 161 7.54 -15.57 -1.51
CA LEU A 161 6.56 -15.79 -2.59
C LEU A 161 6.77 -17.12 -3.32
N ALA A 162 8.00 -17.66 -3.33
CA ALA A 162 8.28 -19.01 -3.82
C ALA A 162 7.98 -20.11 -2.79
N ASN A 163 7.53 -19.75 -1.59
CA ASN A 163 7.27 -20.68 -0.50
C ASN A 163 8.52 -21.47 -0.06
N LEU A 164 9.69 -20.83 -0.10
CA LEU A 164 10.98 -21.41 0.26
C LEU A 164 11.48 -20.96 1.65
N GLY A 165 10.80 -20.02 2.28
CA GLY A 165 11.15 -19.53 3.61
C GLY A 165 10.60 -18.12 3.88
N PRO A 166 10.91 -17.58 5.08
CA PRO A 166 10.48 -16.24 5.47
C PRO A 166 11.30 -15.14 4.76
N TYR A 167 10.94 -13.90 5.01
CA TYR A 167 11.81 -12.76 4.71
C TYR A 167 13.18 -12.91 5.35
N PRO A 168 14.23 -12.41 4.68
CA PRO A 168 15.54 -12.30 5.28
C PRO A 168 15.51 -11.53 6.61
N GLY A 169 16.01 -12.13 7.69
CA GLY A 169 16.04 -11.50 9.00
C GLY A 169 14.68 -11.38 9.71
N ALA A 170 13.61 -11.96 9.16
CA ALA A 170 12.33 -12.02 9.84
C ALA A 170 12.43 -12.86 11.11
N SER A 171 11.89 -12.34 12.22
CA SER A 171 11.64 -13.16 13.40
C SER A 171 10.52 -14.18 13.12
N THR A 172 10.43 -15.22 13.93
CA THR A 172 9.34 -16.22 13.81
C THR A 172 7.94 -15.60 13.95
N GLU A 173 7.83 -14.44 14.59
CA GLU A 173 6.59 -13.70 14.77
C GLU A 173 6.21 -12.87 13.53
N GLN A 174 7.17 -12.60 12.64
CA GLN A 174 7.00 -11.83 11.40
C GLN A 174 6.67 -12.67 10.16
N ILE A 175 6.60 -14.00 10.32
CA ILE A 175 6.28 -14.90 9.20
C ILE A 175 4.74 -14.90 9.04
N PRO A 176 4.20 -14.39 7.90
CA PRO A 176 2.79 -14.51 7.63
C PRO A 176 2.40 -15.99 7.48
N GLU A 177 1.14 -16.30 7.75
CA GLU A 177 0.62 -17.62 7.45
C GLU A 177 0.85 -17.96 5.97
N GLN A 178 1.29 -19.19 5.72
CA GLN A 178 1.80 -19.67 4.42
C GLN A 178 0.86 -19.36 3.24
N ASN A 179 -0.44 -19.39 3.44
CA ASN A 179 -1.43 -19.17 2.39
C ASN A 179 -1.83 -17.69 2.19
N THR A 180 -1.31 -16.77 2.98
CA THR A 180 -1.70 -15.35 2.86
C THR A 180 -1.19 -14.74 1.54
N TRP A 181 0.06 -15.01 1.17
CA TRP A 181 0.72 -14.42 0.00
C TRP A 181 0.95 -15.40 -1.16
N THR A 182 0.90 -16.70 -0.88
CA THR A 182 1.17 -17.76 -1.87
C THR A 182 -0.09 -18.41 -2.43
N ASN A 183 -1.27 -18.01 -1.98
CA ASN A 183 -2.55 -18.42 -2.55
C ASN A 183 -3.23 -17.23 -3.26
N PRO A 184 -3.34 -17.22 -4.60
CA PRO A 184 -3.94 -16.11 -5.36
C PRO A 184 -5.38 -15.79 -4.96
N VAL A 185 -6.15 -16.76 -4.43
CA VAL A 185 -7.52 -16.54 -3.95
C VAL A 185 -7.53 -15.60 -2.74
N ASN A 186 -6.48 -15.64 -1.91
CA ASN A 186 -6.35 -14.79 -0.73
C ASN A 186 -5.64 -13.47 -1.03
N SER A 187 -4.56 -13.52 -1.82
CA SER A 187 -3.67 -12.39 -2.10
C SER A 187 -4.06 -11.58 -3.34
N GLY A 188 -4.84 -12.16 -4.26
CA GLY A 188 -5.12 -11.57 -5.57
C GLY A 188 -4.00 -11.78 -6.60
N GLY A 189 -2.83 -12.29 -6.19
CA GLY A 189 -1.65 -12.49 -7.03
C GLY A 189 -0.38 -12.62 -6.20
N GLY A 190 0.78 -12.49 -6.84
CA GLY A 190 2.10 -12.60 -6.22
C GLY A 190 2.79 -11.24 -6.06
N TYR A 191 3.92 -11.05 -6.77
CA TYR A 191 4.76 -9.86 -6.66
C TYR A 191 4.02 -8.56 -7.01
N GLY A 192 3.16 -8.59 -8.02
CA GLY A 192 2.32 -7.47 -8.41
C GLY A 192 1.50 -6.94 -7.23
N GLN A 193 0.73 -7.80 -6.57
CA GLN A 193 -0.10 -7.41 -5.42
C GLN A 193 0.73 -7.13 -4.17
N ALA A 194 1.77 -7.94 -3.92
CA ALA A 194 2.57 -7.81 -2.70
C ALA A 194 3.47 -6.58 -2.70
N GLN A 195 4.04 -6.19 -3.86
CA GLN A 195 5.08 -5.17 -3.94
C GLN A 195 4.78 -4.06 -4.96
N LEU A 196 4.38 -4.39 -6.20
CA LEU A 196 4.12 -3.35 -7.20
C LEU A 196 2.92 -2.47 -6.84
N SER A 197 2.05 -2.91 -5.94
CA SER A 197 1.02 -2.07 -5.34
C SER A 197 1.62 -0.85 -4.61
N HIS A 198 2.77 -0.98 -3.93
CA HIS A 198 3.50 0.16 -3.34
C HIS A 198 4.07 1.09 -4.41
N ALA A 199 4.65 0.51 -5.47
CA ALA A 199 5.24 1.28 -6.57
C ALA A 199 4.19 2.14 -7.30
N LEU A 200 3.03 1.55 -7.61
CA LEU A 200 1.90 2.27 -8.21
C LEU A 200 1.32 3.30 -7.24
N GLY A 201 1.14 2.94 -5.96
CA GLY A 201 0.63 3.86 -4.93
C GLY A 201 1.52 5.10 -4.78
N LEU A 202 2.85 4.94 -4.87
CA LEU A 202 3.79 6.06 -4.87
C LEU A 202 3.74 6.86 -6.17
N ALA A 203 3.78 6.20 -7.32
CA ALA A 203 3.77 6.86 -8.62
C ALA A 203 2.48 7.66 -8.84
N PHE A 204 1.33 7.09 -8.50
CA PHE A 204 0.03 7.75 -8.63
C PHE A 204 -0.19 8.86 -7.58
N ARG A 205 0.49 8.80 -6.41
CA ARG A 205 0.53 9.95 -5.50
C ARG A 205 1.25 11.15 -6.13
N LEU A 206 2.37 10.91 -6.80
CA LEU A 206 3.16 11.97 -7.45
C LEU A 206 2.48 12.49 -8.72
N GLN A 207 1.90 11.59 -9.52
CA GLN A 207 1.23 11.91 -10.78
C GLN A 207 0.01 11.00 -10.94
N PRO A 208 -1.17 11.39 -10.43
CA PRO A 208 -2.38 10.57 -10.47
C PRO A 208 -2.80 10.23 -11.90
N GLN A 209 -3.03 8.96 -12.17
CA GLN A 209 -3.45 8.47 -13.48
C GLN A 209 -4.41 7.30 -13.33
N ARG A 210 -5.33 7.18 -14.27
CA ARG A 210 -6.19 6.01 -14.42
C ARG A 210 -5.75 5.21 -15.64
N VAL A 211 -5.56 3.90 -15.47
CA VAL A 211 -5.21 2.99 -16.56
C VAL A 211 -6.45 2.65 -17.37
N SER A 212 -6.36 2.80 -18.70
CA SER A 212 -7.42 2.41 -19.65
C SER A 212 -7.14 1.06 -20.33
N GLU A 213 -5.86 0.75 -20.57
CA GLU A 213 -5.43 -0.50 -21.22
C GLU A 213 -4.15 -1.02 -20.55
N ALA A 214 -4.02 -2.34 -20.45
CA ALA A 214 -2.80 -2.99 -19.98
C ALA A 214 -2.41 -4.19 -20.87
N PHE A 215 -1.09 -4.38 -21.07
CA PHE A 215 -0.51 -5.61 -21.59
C PHE A 215 0.61 -6.07 -20.65
N ALA A 216 0.56 -7.36 -20.25
CA ALA A 216 1.47 -7.85 -19.22
C ALA A 216 2.05 -9.24 -19.55
N PHE A 217 3.33 -9.42 -19.21
CA PHE A 217 3.97 -10.71 -19.00
C PHE A 217 4.28 -10.89 -17.52
N MET A 218 3.94 -12.06 -16.99
CA MET A 218 4.21 -12.44 -15.61
C MET A 218 4.91 -13.80 -15.57
N SER A 219 5.85 -13.98 -14.64
CA SER A 219 6.72 -15.16 -14.59
C SER A 219 6.82 -15.70 -13.18
N SER A 220 6.66 -17.03 -13.05
CA SER A 220 6.72 -17.80 -11.79
C SER A 220 7.87 -18.82 -11.80
N PRO A 221 9.16 -18.39 -11.80
CA PRO A 221 10.28 -19.33 -11.72
C PRO A 221 10.24 -20.10 -10.39
N LEU A 222 11.04 -21.16 -10.28
CA LEU A 222 11.13 -22.02 -9.09
C LEU A 222 9.86 -22.82 -8.79
N ASN A 223 8.94 -22.96 -9.76
CA ASN A 223 7.60 -23.49 -9.53
C ASN A 223 6.85 -22.73 -8.42
N ALA A 224 7.10 -21.43 -8.31
CA ALA A 224 6.44 -20.59 -7.35
C ALA A 224 4.91 -20.61 -7.57
N PRO A 225 4.11 -20.64 -6.50
CA PRO A 225 2.66 -20.70 -6.59
C PRO A 225 2.02 -19.41 -7.12
N VAL A 226 2.78 -18.33 -7.11
CA VAL A 226 2.41 -16.99 -7.62
C VAL A 226 3.54 -16.43 -8.46
N GLU A 227 3.29 -15.36 -9.23
CA GLU A 227 4.34 -14.73 -10.02
C GLU A 227 5.37 -14.01 -9.15
N LEU A 228 6.62 -14.04 -9.60
CA LEU A 228 7.77 -13.39 -8.97
C LEU A 228 8.29 -12.19 -9.76
N HIS A 229 7.95 -12.10 -11.04
CA HIS A 229 8.42 -11.04 -11.93
C HIS A 229 7.32 -10.60 -12.87
N ASP A 230 7.21 -9.28 -13.05
CA ASP A 230 6.19 -8.62 -13.86
C ASP A 230 6.82 -7.63 -14.84
N ALA A 231 6.34 -7.64 -16.08
CA ALA A 231 6.64 -6.66 -17.10
C ALA A 231 5.32 -6.21 -17.74
N ILE A 232 4.92 -4.97 -17.47
CA ILE A 232 3.60 -4.44 -17.77
C ILE A 232 3.73 -3.16 -18.59
N SER A 233 2.95 -3.02 -19.63
CA SER A 233 2.76 -1.79 -20.40
C SER A 233 1.34 -1.27 -20.16
N TYR A 234 1.21 0.02 -19.93
CA TYR A 234 -0.05 0.71 -19.71
C TYR A 234 -0.32 1.78 -20.76
N LYS A 235 -1.60 2.00 -21.04
CA LYS A 235 -2.13 3.23 -21.59
C LYS A 235 -3.05 3.86 -20.57
N PHE A 236 -2.89 5.16 -20.34
CA PHE A 236 -3.69 5.93 -19.41
C PHE A 236 -4.88 6.59 -20.09
N SER A 237 -5.88 6.99 -19.31
CA SER A 237 -7.13 7.57 -19.83
C SER A 237 -6.92 8.91 -20.57
N ASN A 238 -5.86 9.65 -20.28
CA ASN A 238 -5.48 10.86 -21.02
C ASN A 238 -4.69 10.59 -22.32
N GLY A 239 -4.46 9.30 -22.66
CA GLY A 239 -3.67 8.89 -23.82
C GLY A 239 -2.18 8.72 -23.59
N ALA A 240 -1.65 9.09 -22.42
CA ALA A 240 -0.27 8.82 -22.03
C ALA A 240 0.00 7.31 -21.96
N ILE A 241 1.28 6.94 -22.07
CA ILE A 241 1.72 5.55 -21.98
C ILE A 241 2.62 5.34 -20.76
N GLY A 242 2.71 4.10 -20.27
CA GLY A 242 3.57 3.79 -19.14
C GLY A 242 4.08 2.37 -19.14
N THR A 243 5.10 2.16 -18.33
CA THR A 243 5.64 0.83 -18.03
C THR A 243 5.77 0.65 -16.53
N LEU A 244 5.44 -0.56 -16.06
CA LEU A 244 5.71 -1.02 -14.71
C LEU A 244 6.45 -2.34 -14.80
N SER A 245 7.67 -2.38 -14.30
CA SER A 245 8.49 -3.57 -14.28
C SER A 245 8.97 -3.85 -12.87
N GLY A 246 8.87 -5.09 -12.43
CA GLY A 246 9.38 -5.44 -11.13
C GLY A 246 9.66 -6.91 -10.95
N GLY A 247 10.44 -7.20 -9.90
CA GLY A 247 10.81 -8.57 -9.62
C GLY A 247 11.33 -8.82 -8.22
N SER A 248 11.03 -10.01 -7.73
CA SER A 248 11.56 -10.56 -6.50
C SER A 248 13.05 -10.85 -6.61
N SER A 249 13.89 -10.10 -5.91
CA SER A 249 15.33 -10.29 -5.88
C SER A 249 15.75 -11.31 -4.80
N HIS A 250 17.03 -11.72 -4.88
CA HIS A 250 17.66 -12.61 -3.90
C HIS A 250 18.02 -11.90 -2.60
N MET A 251 18.09 -12.68 -1.53
CA MET A 251 18.74 -12.28 -0.28
C MET A 251 20.18 -11.84 -0.53
N GLY A 252 20.63 -10.81 0.19
CA GLY A 252 22.00 -10.29 0.12
C GLY A 252 22.19 -9.09 -0.80
N ALA A 253 21.21 -8.75 -1.64
CA ALA A 253 21.20 -7.49 -2.38
C ALA A 253 20.72 -6.30 -1.52
N TRP A 254 20.43 -6.52 -0.25
CA TRP A 254 19.71 -5.58 0.60
C TRP A 254 20.64 -4.66 1.39
N GLN A 255 20.34 -3.36 1.36
CA GLN A 255 21.01 -2.31 2.13
C GLN A 255 20.00 -1.40 2.86
N ASN A 256 18.94 -1.94 3.43
CA ASN A 256 17.86 -1.20 4.11
C ASN A 256 17.02 -0.27 3.20
N LYS A 257 17.16 -0.37 1.89
CA LYS A 257 16.40 0.41 0.92
C LYS A 257 16.02 -0.48 -0.25
N ASP A 258 14.73 -0.47 -0.55
CA ASP A 258 14.23 -1.14 -1.74
C ASP A 258 14.58 -0.34 -2.99
N GLU A 259 14.81 -1.04 -4.10
CA GLU A 259 14.97 -0.39 -5.39
C GLU A 259 13.60 -0.01 -5.93
N LEU A 260 13.31 1.29 -5.93
CA LEU A 260 12.19 1.86 -6.67
C LEU A 260 12.62 3.13 -7.38
N GLN A 261 12.35 3.16 -8.66
CA GLN A 261 12.56 4.33 -9.50
C GLN A 261 11.25 4.68 -10.22
N VAL A 262 10.89 5.96 -10.22
CA VAL A 262 9.78 6.50 -11.02
C VAL A 262 10.30 7.66 -11.84
N ARG A 263 10.10 7.60 -13.17
CA ARG A 263 10.29 8.71 -14.09
C ARG A 263 8.94 9.06 -14.72
N ALA A 264 8.62 10.34 -14.75
CA ALA A 264 7.47 10.85 -15.49
C ALA A 264 7.88 12.01 -16.38
N ILE A 265 7.34 12.03 -17.59
CA ILE A 265 7.53 13.07 -18.61
C ILE A 265 6.16 13.65 -18.90
N GLY A 266 6.06 14.97 -18.84
CA GLY A 266 4.89 15.74 -19.21
C GLY A 266 5.26 16.87 -20.16
N ASP A 267 4.27 17.59 -20.66
CA ASP A 267 4.43 18.66 -21.66
C ASP A 267 5.15 19.91 -21.13
N GLN A 268 5.29 20.07 -19.80
CA GLN A 268 5.99 21.20 -19.16
C GLN A 268 7.30 20.79 -18.48
N GLY A 269 7.60 19.51 -18.40
CA GLY A 269 8.84 19.05 -17.79
C GLY A 269 8.83 17.56 -17.50
N GLN A 270 9.82 17.12 -16.74
CA GLN A 270 9.94 15.73 -16.31
C GLN A 270 10.51 15.66 -14.90
N PHE A 271 10.28 14.54 -14.21
CA PHE A 271 10.98 14.24 -12.98
C PHE A 271 11.50 12.79 -12.95
N LEU A 272 12.49 12.58 -12.10
CA LEU A 272 13.00 11.28 -11.70
C LEU A 272 13.10 11.25 -10.19
N ILE A 273 12.52 10.23 -9.57
CA ILE A 273 12.76 9.85 -8.17
C ILE A 273 13.37 8.46 -8.12
N ASP A 274 14.43 8.29 -7.34
CA ASP A 274 15.11 7.02 -7.10
C ASP A 274 15.31 6.87 -5.60
N LEU A 275 14.58 5.92 -4.99
CA LEU A 275 14.60 5.73 -3.55
C LEU A 275 15.92 5.14 -3.07
N HIS A 276 16.49 4.19 -3.82
CA HIS A 276 17.74 3.53 -3.44
C HIS A 276 18.92 4.51 -3.43
N ARG A 277 19.00 5.36 -4.48
CA ARG A 277 20.06 6.38 -4.61
C ARG A 277 19.75 7.66 -3.86
N GLU A 278 18.56 7.79 -3.28
CA GLU A 278 18.07 8.99 -2.60
C GLU A 278 18.28 10.26 -3.43
N CYS A 279 17.75 10.26 -4.65
CA CYS A 279 17.82 11.43 -5.52
C CYS A 279 16.48 11.75 -6.16
N VAL A 280 16.22 13.04 -6.33
CA VAL A 280 15.05 13.59 -7.02
C VAL A 280 15.48 14.71 -7.90
N TYR A 281 15.21 14.58 -9.19
CA TYR A 281 15.53 15.57 -10.22
C TYR A 281 14.28 16.03 -10.93
N PHE A 282 14.25 17.33 -11.28
CA PHE A 282 13.26 17.92 -12.17
C PHE A 282 13.97 18.70 -13.26
N TRP A 283 13.43 18.60 -14.47
CA TRP A 283 13.86 19.37 -15.64
C TRP A 283 12.62 19.95 -16.32
N TYR A 284 12.63 21.25 -16.57
CA TYR A 284 11.49 21.96 -17.12
C TYR A 284 11.79 22.54 -18.48
N VAL A 285 10.75 22.75 -19.31
CA VAL A 285 10.87 23.31 -20.68
C VAL A 285 11.45 24.71 -20.71
N ASP A 286 11.37 25.48 -19.61
CA ASP A 286 11.98 26.82 -19.48
C ASP A 286 13.48 26.78 -19.14
N GLY A 287 14.09 25.60 -19.13
CA GLY A 287 15.50 25.39 -18.80
C GLY A 287 15.80 25.31 -17.30
N THR A 288 14.78 25.39 -16.43
CA THR A 288 14.97 25.21 -14.98
C THR A 288 15.31 23.77 -14.68
N GLU A 289 16.38 23.54 -13.91
CA GLU A 289 16.75 22.24 -13.35
C GLU A 289 16.73 22.30 -11.82
N ILE A 290 16.14 21.29 -11.19
CA ILE A 290 16.10 21.16 -9.73
C ILE A 290 16.62 19.78 -9.34
N ASN A 291 17.61 19.77 -8.46
CA ASN A 291 18.05 18.59 -7.72
C ASN A 291 17.71 18.83 -6.24
N LEU A 292 16.78 18.05 -5.69
CA LEU A 292 16.37 18.22 -4.30
C LEU A 292 17.51 17.78 -3.36
N LYS A 293 17.83 18.65 -2.41
CA LYS A 293 18.79 18.32 -1.34
C LYS A 293 18.05 17.51 -0.27
N LEU A 294 18.30 16.23 -0.27
CA LEU A 294 17.69 15.28 0.68
C LEU A 294 18.57 15.11 1.92
N ALA A 295 17.91 14.94 3.07
CA ALA A 295 18.62 14.48 4.27
C ALA A 295 19.04 13.01 4.10
N PRO A 296 20.10 12.55 4.80
CA PRO A 296 20.44 11.13 4.82
C PRO A 296 19.24 10.28 5.25
N SER A 297 19.05 9.14 4.62
CA SER A 297 17.94 8.21 4.85
C SER A 297 16.55 8.75 4.49
N ALA A 298 16.46 9.77 3.64
CA ALA A 298 15.18 10.28 3.15
C ALA A 298 14.38 9.23 2.35
N GLY A 299 15.05 8.22 1.79
CA GLY A 299 14.45 7.07 1.11
C GLY A 299 14.23 5.85 2.00
N ALA A 300 14.45 5.95 3.31
CA ALA A 300 14.19 4.84 4.22
C ALA A 300 12.70 4.72 4.53
N VAL A 301 12.19 3.48 4.51
CA VAL A 301 10.80 3.19 4.82
C VAL A 301 10.55 3.33 6.32
N ASP A 302 9.49 4.05 6.67
CA ASP A 302 8.93 4.06 8.02
C ASP A 302 7.64 3.22 8.04
N ASN A 303 7.74 2.01 8.56
CA ASN A 303 6.63 1.07 8.66
C ASN A 303 5.53 1.52 9.64
N PHE A 304 5.81 2.51 10.48
CA PHE A 304 4.89 3.04 11.48
C PHE A 304 4.10 4.26 10.95
N ALA A 305 4.53 4.85 9.85
CA ALA A 305 4.04 6.13 9.35
C ALA A 305 2.53 6.12 9.02
N ALA A 306 2.02 5.07 8.36
CA ALA A 306 0.61 4.99 7.99
C ALA A 306 -0.32 4.90 9.22
N ALA A 307 0.05 4.13 10.24
CA ALA A 307 -0.73 4.03 11.49
C ALA A 307 -0.66 5.34 12.30
N ASN A 308 0.49 6.02 12.33
CA ASN A 308 0.60 7.36 12.92
C ASN A 308 -0.31 8.36 12.19
N ALA A 309 -0.31 8.33 10.85
CA ALA A 309 -1.16 9.21 10.05
C ALA A 309 -2.67 9.00 10.31
N LEU A 310 -3.11 7.75 10.53
CA LEU A 310 -4.48 7.45 10.90
C LEU A 310 -4.87 8.13 12.23
N VAL A 311 -3.99 8.07 13.24
CA VAL A 311 -4.21 8.74 14.54
C VAL A 311 -4.24 10.26 14.35
N ASP A 312 -3.32 10.82 13.55
CA ASP A 312 -3.27 12.26 13.29
C ASP A 312 -4.53 12.75 12.55
N VAL A 313 -5.08 11.93 11.62
CA VAL A 313 -6.38 12.20 10.97
C VAL A 313 -7.51 12.27 12.01
N ALA A 314 -7.58 11.31 12.93
CA ALA A 314 -8.59 11.32 14.01
C ALA A 314 -8.43 12.51 14.98
N LEU A 315 -7.23 13.07 15.08
CA LEU A 315 -6.96 14.31 15.83
C LEU A 315 -7.30 15.59 15.02
N GLY A 316 -7.82 15.45 13.80
CA GLY A 316 -8.25 16.55 12.93
C GLY A 316 -7.23 17.00 11.87
N ASN A 317 -6.07 16.37 11.78
CA ASN A 317 -5.10 16.64 10.72
C ASN A 317 -5.36 15.77 9.47
N LEU A 318 -6.35 16.15 8.68
CA LEU A 318 -6.70 15.38 7.46
C LEU A 318 -5.57 15.34 6.42
N GLN A 319 -4.64 16.31 6.42
CA GLN A 319 -3.47 16.33 5.54
C GLN A 319 -2.44 15.24 5.86
N ALA A 320 -2.58 14.56 7.00
CA ALA A 320 -1.80 13.39 7.32
C ALA A 320 -2.12 12.19 6.40
N ASN A 321 -3.33 12.15 5.79
CA ASN A 321 -3.68 11.11 4.81
C ASN A 321 -2.89 11.31 3.50
N ARG A 322 -1.79 10.58 3.35
CA ARG A 322 -0.94 10.59 2.14
C ARG A 322 -1.20 9.41 1.21
N ALA A 323 -2.16 8.60 1.53
CA ALA A 323 -2.55 7.41 0.77
C ALA A 323 -4.08 7.22 0.83
N PRO A 324 -4.88 8.16 0.26
CA PRO A 324 -6.33 8.08 0.30
C PRO A 324 -6.87 6.87 -0.46
N GLY A 325 -8.12 6.48 -0.16
CA GLY A 325 -8.78 5.32 -0.74
C GLY A 325 -8.79 5.31 -2.27
N GLU A 326 -8.95 6.47 -2.92
CA GLU A 326 -8.91 6.61 -4.37
C GLU A 326 -7.59 6.13 -4.96
N LEU A 327 -6.47 6.41 -4.28
CA LEU A 327 -5.16 5.97 -4.70
C LEU A 327 -5.04 4.44 -4.65
N GLY A 328 -5.62 3.82 -3.62
CA GLY A 328 -5.74 2.37 -3.51
C GLY A 328 -6.58 1.76 -4.64
N ALA A 329 -7.72 2.38 -4.94
CA ALA A 329 -8.62 1.91 -6.00
C ALA A 329 -7.97 1.99 -7.38
N LEU A 330 -7.29 3.09 -7.71
CA LEU A 330 -6.51 3.23 -8.96
C LEU A 330 -5.41 2.16 -9.06
N THR A 331 -4.74 1.86 -7.97
CA THR A 331 -3.68 0.84 -7.91
C THR A 331 -4.23 -0.57 -8.16
N VAL A 332 -5.35 -0.92 -7.50
CA VAL A 332 -5.99 -2.22 -7.70
C VAL A 332 -6.53 -2.36 -9.12
N GLU A 333 -7.14 -1.32 -9.68
CA GLU A 333 -7.67 -1.33 -11.06
C GLU A 333 -6.53 -1.56 -12.08
N ALA A 334 -5.38 -0.91 -11.91
CA ALA A 334 -4.22 -1.07 -12.77
C ALA A 334 -3.64 -2.50 -12.72
N LEU A 335 -3.53 -3.08 -11.53
CA LEU A 335 -3.04 -4.46 -11.35
C LEU A 335 -4.06 -5.48 -11.84
N GLU A 336 -5.35 -5.30 -11.59
CA GLU A 336 -6.40 -6.20 -12.09
C GLU A 336 -6.35 -6.31 -13.62
N LEU A 337 -6.21 -5.19 -14.34
CA LEU A 337 -6.03 -5.20 -15.80
C LEU A 337 -4.75 -5.93 -16.22
N ALA A 338 -3.65 -5.77 -15.50
CA ALA A 338 -2.40 -6.46 -15.79
C ALA A 338 -2.54 -7.99 -15.61
N TYR A 339 -3.17 -8.45 -14.53
CA TYR A 339 -3.44 -9.89 -14.32
C TYR A 339 -4.41 -10.46 -15.36
N GLN A 340 -5.46 -9.71 -15.73
CA GLN A 340 -6.37 -10.11 -16.82
C GLN A 340 -5.61 -10.25 -18.14
N SER A 341 -4.74 -9.28 -18.48
CA SER A 341 -3.93 -9.33 -19.69
C SER A 341 -2.99 -10.53 -19.70
N ALA A 342 -2.26 -10.77 -18.61
CA ALA A 342 -1.34 -11.90 -18.49
C ALA A 342 -2.08 -13.25 -18.64
N THR A 343 -3.27 -13.37 -18.06
CA THR A 343 -4.10 -14.58 -18.15
C THR A 343 -4.63 -14.81 -19.58
N LEU A 344 -5.05 -13.73 -20.26
CA LEU A 344 -5.67 -13.80 -21.58
C LEU A 344 -4.65 -13.79 -22.74
N GLY A 345 -3.40 -13.42 -22.47
CA GLY A 345 -2.36 -13.23 -23.49
C GLY A 345 -2.66 -12.12 -24.50
N LYS A 346 -3.46 -11.12 -24.10
CA LYS A 346 -3.88 -10.00 -24.94
C LYS A 346 -4.08 -8.72 -24.11
N ILE A 347 -4.25 -7.60 -24.79
CA ILE A 347 -4.57 -6.32 -24.12
C ILE A 347 -5.87 -6.49 -23.32
N ALA A 348 -5.83 -6.11 -22.04
CA ALA A 348 -7.01 -5.91 -21.22
C ALA A 348 -7.41 -4.44 -21.27
N VAL A 349 -8.71 -4.18 -21.30
CA VAL A 349 -9.29 -2.83 -21.42
C VAL A 349 -10.19 -2.57 -20.19
N ALA A 350 -10.03 -1.40 -19.58
CA ALA A 350 -10.89 -1.00 -18.49
C ALA A 350 -12.35 -0.88 -18.97
N GLN A 351 -13.28 -1.36 -18.14
CA GLN A 351 -14.71 -1.18 -18.44
C GLN A 351 -15.08 0.30 -18.26
N GLU A 352 -15.80 0.85 -19.21
CA GLU A 352 -16.43 2.17 -19.05
C GLU A 352 -17.43 2.09 -17.87
N LYS A 353 -17.24 2.97 -16.88
CA LYS A 353 -18.15 3.10 -15.73
C LYS A 353 -19.10 4.25 -15.95
#